data_b54c362afdaa5fcbbde2f4cbf323e587
#
_entry.id   b54c362afdaa5fcbbde2f4cbf323e587
#
_cell.length_a   1.000
_cell.length_b   1.000
_cell.length_c   1.000
_cell.angle_alpha   90.00
_cell.angle_beta   90.00
_cell.angle_gamma   90.00
#
_symmetry.space_group_name_H-M   'P 1'
#
loop_
_entity.id
_entity.type
_entity.pdbx_description
1 polymer ?
#
loop_
_entity_poly.entity_id
_entity_poly.type
_entity_poly.pdbx_seq_one_letter_code
_entity_poly.pdbx_strand_id
1 'polypeptide(L)'
;VLGDSLIGVASITIEVNNLIVDSQWTSLAFALGFTIITPALVFRDIRYAFLTTIPVGFTVAMQWLVMDSWGLSLSLVTVMIGSILVGVGIDFSIHIANRVKEMGGSLDGIRTACSSTGMSLFEATTVTAMGMTCAFGIEIPAIGPFVTVIIVLLIVAALSALLLLPAIYSFMVTSNLGLTGGMTAMVKAAGLHTQSQDTNIDVLESRISYTKTDDAW
;
A
#
# COMPACT_ATOMS: atom_id res chain seq x y z
N VAL A 1 -9.90 53.28 7.39
CA VAL A 1 -8.73 52.76 6.64
C VAL A 1 -8.21 51.44 7.26
N LEU A 2 -7.94 51.38 8.59
CA LEU A 2 -7.48 50.15 9.23
C LEU A 2 -8.59 49.06 9.32
N GLY A 3 -9.83 49.46 9.60
CA GLY A 3 -10.98 48.56 9.67
C GLY A 3 -11.32 47.92 8.34
N ASP A 4 -11.28 48.64 7.25
CA ASP A 4 -11.57 48.11 5.91
C ASP A 4 -10.48 47.11 5.44
N SER A 5 -9.22 47.37 5.81
CA SER A 5 -8.13 46.45 5.52
C SER A 5 -8.24 45.12 6.31
N LEU A 6 -8.65 45.19 7.59
CA LEU A 6 -8.85 43.99 8.42
C LEU A 6 -10.05 43.16 7.94
N ILE A 7 -11.14 43.81 7.52
CA ILE A 7 -12.30 43.12 6.95
C ILE A 7 -11.93 42.47 5.63
N GLY A 8 -11.14 43.12 4.78
CA GLY A 8 -10.66 42.55 3.53
C GLY A 8 -9.78 41.31 3.73
N VAL A 9 -8.84 41.35 4.67
CA VAL A 9 -7.98 40.20 4.99
C VAL A 9 -8.79 39.05 5.56
N ALA A 10 -9.72 39.30 6.46
CA ALA A 10 -10.59 38.26 7.02
C ALA A 10 -11.48 37.60 5.96
N SER A 11 -12.04 38.36 5.05
CA SER A 11 -12.86 37.85 3.94
C SER A 11 -12.04 37.00 2.98
N ILE A 12 -10.84 37.44 2.61
CA ILE A 12 -9.93 36.66 1.76
C ILE A 12 -9.53 35.36 2.46
N THR A 13 -9.25 35.40 3.76
CA THR A 13 -8.87 34.18 4.50
C THR A 13 -9.99 33.14 4.54
N ILE A 14 -11.24 33.58 4.72
CA ILE A 14 -12.40 32.68 4.71
C ILE A 14 -12.60 32.07 3.32
N GLU A 15 -12.51 32.89 2.28
CA GLU A 15 -12.68 32.42 0.89
C GLU A 15 -11.59 31.44 0.49
N VAL A 16 -10.33 31.72 0.82
CA VAL A 16 -9.20 30.80 0.61
C VAL A 16 -9.41 29.49 1.38
N ASN A 17 -9.87 29.55 2.63
CA ASN A 17 -10.14 28.32 3.40
C ASN A 17 -11.24 27.45 2.77
N ASN A 18 -12.31 28.04 2.26
CA ASN A 18 -13.36 27.32 1.57
C ASN A 18 -12.86 26.66 0.26
N LEU A 19 -12.06 27.39 -0.51
CA LEU A 19 -11.42 26.87 -1.72
C LEU A 19 -10.46 25.72 -1.41
N ILE A 20 -9.75 25.78 -0.29
CA ILE A 20 -8.85 24.70 0.17
C ILE A 20 -9.65 23.45 0.48
N VAL A 21 -10.76 23.56 1.22
CA VAL A 21 -11.60 22.40 1.58
C VAL A 21 -12.21 21.75 0.34
N ASP A 22 -12.72 22.53 -0.61
CA ASP A 22 -13.27 22.01 -1.86
C ASP A 22 -12.20 21.32 -2.72
N SER A 23 -11.01 21.92 -2.81
CA SER A 23 -9.87 21.35 -3.53
C SER A 23 -9.40 20.04 -2.90
N GLN A 24 -9.50 19.90 -1.57
CA GLN A 24 -9.12 18.66 -0.87
C GLN A 24 -9.97 17.48 -1.31
N TRP A 25 -11.30 17.65 -1.34
CA TRP A 25 -12.20 16.57 -1.77
C TRP A 25 -11.93 16.13 -3.19
N THR A 26 -11.70 17.08 -4.07
CA THR A 26 -11.36 16.79 -5.49
C THR A 26 -10.01 16.07 -5.60
N SER A 27 -8.96 16.57 -4.95
CA SER A 27 -7.63 15.93 -4.96
C SER A 27 -7.66 14.53 -4.37
N LEU A 28 -8.38 14.34 -3.25
CA LEU A 28 -8.53 13.05 -2.59
C LEU A 28 -9.29 12.04 -3.47
N ALA A 29 -10.35 12.49 -4.16
CA ALA A 29 -11.10 11.64 -5.09
C ALA A 29 -10.23 11.18 -6.27
N PHE A 30 -9.43 12.07 -6.85
CA PHE A 30 -8.46 11.71 -7.88
C PHE A 30 -7.38 10.76 -7.35
N ALA A 31 -6.81 11.03 -6.18
CA ALA A 31 -5.80 10.17 -5.56
C ALA A 31 -6.36 8.77 -5.30
N LEU A 32 -7.56 8.64 -4.74
CA LEU A 32 -8.23 7.35 -4.55
C LEU A 32 -8.57 6.66 -5.87
N GLY A 33 -8.95 7.40 -6.90
CA GLY A 33 -9.15 6.86 -8.24
C GLY A 33 -7.88 6.22 -8.80
N PHE A 34 -6.76 6.94 -8.75
CA PHE A 34 -5.45 6.40 -9.15
C PHE A 34 -5.01 5.22 -8.29
N THR A 35 -5.35 5.23 -7.00
CA THR A 35 -5.07 4.11 -6.07
C THR A 35 -5.78 2.82 -6.47
N ILE A 36 -6.92 2.88 -7.14
CA ILE A 36 -7.61 1.69 -7.69
C ILE A 36 -7.02 1.31 -9.05
N ILE A 37 -6.74 2.30 -9.90
CA ILE A 37 -6.23 2.06 -11.25
C ILE A 37 -4.83 1.40 -11.21
N THR A 38 -3.93 1.87 -10.35
CA THR A 38 -2.56 1.36 -10.27
C THR A 38 -2.50 -0.14 -9.96
N PRO A 39 -3.12 -0.67 -8.88
CA PRO A 39 -3.11 -2.10 -8.63
C PRO A 39 -3.97 -2.87 -9.63
N ALA A 40 -5.03 -2.29 -10.21
CA ALA A 40 -5.78 -2.93 -11.27
C ALA A 40 -4.91 -3.21 -12.50
N LEU A 41 -4.04 -2.27 -12.84
CA LEU A 41 -3.08 -2.43 -13.94
C LEU A 41 -1.99 -3.46 -13.61
N VAL A 42 -1.46 -3.42 -12.38
CA VAL A 42 -0.38 -4.32 -11.92
C VAL A 42 -0.88 -5.77 -11.80
N PHE A 43 -2.03 -5.96 -11.17
CA PHE A 43 -2.57 -7.31 -10.91
C PHE A 43 -3.44 -7.85 -12.05
N ARG A 44 -3.87 -6.99 -12.98
CA ARG A 44 -4.83 -7.31 -14.06
C ARG A 44 -6.15 -7.92 -13.54
N ASP A 45 -6.48 -7.65 -12.29
CA ASP A 45 -7.69 -8.13 -11.63
C ASP A 45 -8.26 -7.02 -10.74
N ILE A 46 -9.47 -6.56 -11.06
CA ILE A 46 -10.13 -5.47 -10.36
C ILE A 46 -10.46 -5.83 -8.89
N ARG A 47 -10.64 -7.10 -8.59
CA ARG A 47 -10.94 -7.57 -7.23
C ARG A 47 -9.74 -7.35 -6.32
N TYR A 48 -8.53 -7.73 -6.78
CA TYR A 48 -7.30 -7.46 -6.05
C TYR A 48 -7.05 -5.96 -5.87
N ALA A 49 -7.32 -5.17 -6.91
CA ALA A 49 -7.17 -3.72 -6.83
C ALA A 49 -8.04 -3.12 -5.74
N PHE A 50 -9.32 -3.52 -5.69
CA PHE A 50 -10.24 -3.02 -4.68
C PHE A 50 -9.83 -3.40 -3.26
N LEU A 51 -9.44 -4.66 -3.04
CA LEU A 51 -8.98 -5.12 -1.74
C LEU A 51 -7.72 -4.38 -1.26
N THR A 52 -6.77 -4.17 -2.17
CA THR A 52 -5.51 -3.48 -1.89
C THR A 52 -5.73 -2.01 -1.52
N THR A 53 -6.84 -1.42 -1.95
CA THR A 53 -7.20 -0.03 -1.65
C THR A 53 -7.83 0.14 -0.25
N ILE A 54 -8.38 -0.92 0.36
CA ILE A 54 -9.07 -0.83 1.66
C ILE A 54 -8.17 -0.26 2.77
N PRO A 55 -6.91 -0.73 2.98
CA PRO A 55 -6.03 -0.17 4.01
C PRO A 55 -5.72 1.31 3.79
N VAL A 56 -5.64 1.74 2.52
CA VAL A 56 -5.41 3.15 2.16
C VAL A 56 -6.62 3.99 2.57
N GLY A 57 -7.84 3.53 2.25
CA GLY A 57 -9.07 4.19 2.67
C GLY A 57 -9.19 4.29 4.20
N PHE A 58 -8.79 3.25 4.92
CA PHE A 58 -8.73 3.26 6.38
C PHE A 58 -7.74 4.31 6.90
N THR A 59 -6.56 4.42 6.29
CA THR A 59 -5.55 5.40 6.69
C THR A 59 -6.02 6.84 6.46
N VAL A 60 -6.71 7.09 5.34
CA VAL A 60 -7.32 8.39 5.05
C VAL A 60 -8.42 8.74 6.07
N ALA A 61 -9.23 7.76 6.47
CA ALA A 61 -10.22 7.97 7.54
C ALA A 61 -9.56 8.29 8.88
N MET A 62 -8.44 7.61 9.21
CA MET A 62 -7.65 7.89 10.41
C MET A 62 -7.02 9.29 10.40
N GLN A 63 -6.70 9.84 9.22
CA GLN A 63 -6.19 11.21 9.12
C GLN A 63 -7.15 12.22 9.77
N TRP A 64 -8.43 12.13 9.47
CA TRP A 64 -9.44 13.02 10.05
C TRP A 64 -9.49 12.92 11.58
N LEU A 65 -9.40 11.68 12.07
CA LEU A 65 -9.47 11.39 13.49
C LEU A 65 -8.23 11.92 14.25
N VAL A 66 -7.05 11.79 13.67
CA VAL A 66 -5.79 12.31 14.21
C VAL A 66 -5.78 13.83 14.23
N MET A 67 -6.23 14.47 13.13
CA MET A 67 -6.28 15.93 13.04
C MET A 67 -7.27 16.53 14.03
N ASP A 68 -8.44 15.92 14.18
CA ASP A 68 -9.46 16.34 15.15
C ASP A 68 -8.96 16.22 16.59
N SER A 69 -8.32 15.06 16.92
CA SER A 69 -7.78 14.80 18.26
C SER A 69 -6.71 15.78 18.70
N TRP A 70 -5.97 16.34 17.75
CA TRP A 70 -4.90 17.33 18.03
C TRP A 70 -5.33 18.77 17.83
N GLY A 71 -6.60 18.99 17.51
CA GLY A 71 -7.15 20.33 17.28
C GLY A 71 -6.49 21.06 16.11
N LEU A 72 -5.96 20.31 15.14
CA LEU A 72 -5.29 20.88 13.97
C LEU A 72 -6.34 21.32 12.94
N SER A 73 -6.39 22.61 12.69
CA SER A 73 -7.26 23.15 11.64
C SER A 73 -6.77 22.75 10.24
N LEU A 74 -7.72 22.58 9.34
CA LEU A 74 -7.43 22.43 7.91
C LEU A 74 -6.68 23.65 7.41
N SER A 75 -5.47 23.47 6.97
CA SER A 75 -4.63 24.48 6.34
C SER A 75 -4.15 23.95 4.98
N LEU A 76 -3.63 24.83 4.14
CA LEU A 76 -3.07 24.46 2.84
C LEU A 76 -2.03 23.33 2.96
N VAL A 77 -1.27 23.30 4.03
CA VAL A 77 -0.24 22.33 4.32
C VAL A 77 -0.85 20.98 4.74
N THR A 78 -1.88 21.00 5.59
CA THR A 78 -2.52 19.76 6.09
C THR A 78 -3.39 19.08 5.05
N VAL A 79 -3.92 19.83 4.08
CA VAL A 79 -4.67 19.29 2.94
C VAL A 79 -3.79 18.38 2.06
N MET A 80 -2.51 18.74 1.87
CA MET A 80 -1.56 17.95 1.09
C MET A 80 -1.26 16.58 1.71
N ILE A 81 -1.42 16.43 3.03
CA ILE A 81 -1.14 15.19 3.75
C ILE A 81 -1.95 14.02 3.18
N GLY A 82 -3.25 14.23 2.90
CA GLY A 82 -4.12 13.20 2.37
C GLY A 82 -3.62 12.60 1.05
N SER A 83 -3.22 13.44 0.11
CA SER A 83 -2.71 13.00 -1.18
C SER A 83 -1.38 12.26 -1.07
N ILE A 84 -0.47 12.76 -0.23
CA ILE A 84 0.82 12.11 0.04
C ILE A 84 0.60 10.74 0.69
N LEU A 85 -0.30 10.68 1.68
CA LEU A 85 -0.61 9.47 2.43
C LEU A 85 -1.23 8.38 1.56
N VAL A 86 -2.11 8.76 0.63
CA VAL A 86 -2.68 7.83 -0.36
C VAL A 86 -1.58 7.23 -1.22
N GLY A 87 -0.63 8.06 -1.72
CA GLY A 87 0.48 7.60 -2.53
C GLY A 87 1.39 6.62 -1.80
N VAL A 88 1.81 6.94 -0.58
CA VAL A 88 2.68 6.07 0.23
C VAL A 88 1.91 4.83 0.72
N GLY A 89 0.66 4.98 1.11
CA GLY A 89 -0.17 3.88 1.61
C GLY A 89 -0.44 2.81 0.55
N ILE A 90 -0.61 3.20 -0.72
CA ILE A 90 -0.81 2.23 -1.79
C ILE A 90 0.46 1.42 -2.07
N ASP A 91 1.65 2.03 -1.97
CA ASP A 91 2.91 1.32 -2.17
C ASP A 91 3.07 0.18 -1.15
N PHE A 92 2.78 0.43 0.13
CA PHE A 92 2.79 -0.59 1.17
C PHE A 92 1.80 -1.73 0.87
N SER A 93 0.60 -1.37 0.46
CA SER A 93 -0.45 -2.32 0.12
C SER A 93 -0.10 -3.18 -1.10
N ILE A 94 0.48 -2.58 -2.15
CA ILE A 94 0.90 -3.29 -3.36
C ILE A 94 2.04 -4.27 -3.04
N HIS A 95 3.03 -3.87 -2.22
CA HIS A 95 4.13 -4.75 -1.83
C HIS A 95 3.64 -6.02 -1.13
N ILE A 96 2.72 -5.89 -0.16
CA ILE A 96 2.15 -7.04 0.54
C ILE A 96 1.28 -7.87 -0.41
N ALA A 97 0.41 -7.24 -1.20
CA ALA A 97 -0.47 -7.93 -2.13
C ALA A 97 0.31 -8.72 -3.19
N ASN A 98 1.39 -8.13 -3.71
CA ASN A 98 2.27 -8.82 -4.67
C ASN A 98 2.93 -10.05 -4.04
N ARG A 99 3.44 -9.91 -2.81
CA ARG A 99 4.06 -11.01 -2.10
C ARG A 99 3.09 -12.14 -1.77
N VAL A 100 1.86 -11.81 -1.37
CA VAL A 100 0.79 -12.80 -1.16
C VAL A 100 0.48 -13.54 -2.47
N LYS A 101 0.44 -12.82 -3.59
CA LYS A 101 0.23 -13.42 -4.91
C LYS A 101 1.37 -14.36 -5.32
N GLU A 102 2.63 -13.97 -5.10
CA GLU A 102 3.81 -14.80 -5.36
C GLU A 102 3.82 -16.08 -4.54
N MET A 103 3.34 -16.05 -3.29
CA MET A 103 3.24 -17.21 -2.40
C MET A 103 1.99 -18.07 -2.64
N GLY A 104 1.28 -17.85 -3.75
CA GLY A 104 0.15 -18.66 -4.17
C GLY A 104 -1.15 -18.45 -3.40
N GLY A 105 -1.23 -17.43 -2.52
CA GLY A 105 -2.46 -17.01 -1.83
C GLY A 105 -3.12 -18.04 -0.91
N SER A 106 -2.41 -19.07 -0.52
CA SER A 106 -2.84 -19.99 0.55
C SER A 106 -2.70 -19.32 1.92
N LEU A 107 -3.37 -19.85 2.95
CA LEU A 107 -3.25 -19.31 4.31
C LEU A 107 -1.79 -19.30 4.81
N ASP A 108 -1.04 -20.36 4.52
CA ASP A 108 0.39 -20.45 4.86
C ASP A 108 1.21 -19.47 4.01
N GLY A 109 0.87 -19.30 2.74
CA GLY A 109 1.47 -18.32 1.84
C GLY A 109 1.25 -16.89 2.32
N ILE A 110 0.04 -16.54 2.76
CA ILE A 110 -0.28 -15.23 3.33
C ILE A 110 0.56 -14.96 4.59
N ARG A 111 0.66 -15.94 5.49
CA ARG A 111 1.45 -15.84 6.71
C ARG A 111 2.94 -15.63 6.41
N THR A 112 3.48 -16.39 5.48
CA THR A 112 4.88 -16.28 5.04
C THR A 112 5.15 -14.95 4.35
N ALA A 113 4.25 -14.50 3.50
CA ALA A 113 4.33 -13.21 2.84
C ALA A 113 4.39 -12.06 3.86
N CYS A 114 3.52 -12.09 4.88
CA CYS A 114 3.49 -11.05 5.91
C CYS A 114 4.74 -11.04 6.78
N SER A 115 5.27 -12.20 7.17
CA SER A 115 6.48 -12.28 7.99
C SER A 115 7.71 -11.80 7.23
N SER A 116 7.84 -12.12 5.95
CA SER A 116 8.98 -11.73 5.12
C SER A 116 8.92 -10.27 4.67
N THR A 117 7.74 -9.79 4.28
CA THR A 117 7.57 -8.42 3.79
C THR A 117 7.42 -7.42 4.93
N GLY A 118 6.87 -7.86 6.08
CA GLY A 118 6.64 -6.98 7.22
C GLY A 118 7.92 -6.34 7.75
N MET A 119 9.03 -7.08 7.78
CA MET A 119 10.32 -6.55 8.21
C MET A 119 10.84 -5.47 7.26
N SER A 120 10.79 -5.72 5.95
CA SER A 120 11.19 -4.73 4.94
C SER A 120 10.31 -3.49 4.96
N LEU A 121 9.00 -3.66 5.22
CA LEU A 121 8.07 -2.56 5.35
C LEU A 121 8.35 -1.71 6.59
N PHE A 122 8.68 -2.36 7.70
CA PHE A 122 9.07 -1.69 8.94
C PHE A 122 10.37 -0.89 8.74
N GLU A 123 11.37 -1.46 8.09
CA GLU A 123 12.63 -0.76 7.75
C GLU A 123 12.35 0.47 6.87
N ALA A 124 11.59 0.32 5.79
CA ALA A 124 11.23 1.42 4.90
C ALA A 124 10.46 2.54 5.63
N THR A 125 9.49 2.17 6.48
CA THR A 125 8.73 3.12 7.29
C THR A 125 9.62 3.87 8.26
N THR A 126 10.54 3.16 8.93
CA THR A 126 11.47 3.75 9.90
C THR A 126 12.43 4.72 9.21
N VAL A 127 13.01 4.35 8.08
CA VAL A 127 13.92 5.22 7.31
C VAL A 127 13.19 6.48 6.84
N THR A 128 11.97 6.33 6.33
CA THR A 128 11.16 7.48 5.89
C THR A 128 10.79 8.39 7.07
N ALA A 129 10.37 7.84 8.19
CA ALA A 129 10.05 8.60 9.40
C ALA A 129 11.28 9.34 9.95
N MET A 130 12.47 8.69 9.97
CA MET A 130 13.72 9.33 10.36
C MET A 130 14.11 10.46 9.39
N GLY A 131 13.96 10.25 8.09
CA GLY A 131 14.19 11.30 7.09
C GLY A 131 13.28 12.51 7.31
N MET A 132 12.01 12.27 7.63
CA MET A 132 11.04 13.34 7.93
C MET A 132 11.39 14.11 9.21
N THR A 133 12.02 13.49 10.21
CA THR A 133 12.45 14.18 11.44
C THR A 133 13.46 15.29 11.17
N CYS A 134 14.22 15.23 10.08
CA CYS A 134 15.12 16.32 9.68
C CYS A 134 14.37 17.64 9.42
N ALA A 135 13.10 17.58 9.05
CA ALA A 135 12.29 18.76 8.79
C ALA A 135 11.94 19.56 10.06
N PHE A 136 12.09 18.97 11.26
CA PHE A 136 11.94 19.73 12.52
C PHE A 136 13.04 20.79 12.72
N GLY A 137 14.15 20.71 11.99
CA GLY A 137 15.17 21.75 11.96
C GLY A 137 14.76 23.02 11.21
N ILE A 138 13.59 23.05 10.57
CA ILE A 138 13.07 24.21 9.83
C ILE A 138 12.21 25.05 10.79
N GLU A 139 12.60 26.30 11.01
CA GLU A 139 11.93 27.23 11.94
C GLU A 139 10.63 27.84 11.36
N ILE A 140 9.83 27.05 10.64
CA ILE A 140 8.52 27.48 10.14
C ILE A 140 7.42 26.86 11.02
N PRO A 141 6.58 27.66 11.69
CA PRO A 141 5.59 27.15 12.67
C PRO A 141 4.60 26.12 12.10
N ALA A 142 4.31 26.16 10.79
CA ALA A 142 3.39 25.25 10.14
C ALA A 142 4.02 23.86 9.84
N ILE A 143 5.34 23.76 9.76
CA ILE A 143 6.04 22.52 9.37
C ILE A 143 6.07 21.51 10.50
N GLY A 144 6.26 21.92 11.74
CA GLY A 144 6.30 21.02 12.89
C GLY A 144 5.05 20.13 13.01
N PRO A 145 3.85 20.72 13.14
CA PRO A 145 2.60 19.95 13.16
C PRO A 145 2.39 19.08 11.92
N PHE A 146 2.69 19.58 10.72
CA PHE A 146 2.60 18.86 9.47
C PHE A 146 3.44 17.58 9.46
N VAL A 147 4.72 17.69 9.79
CA VAL A 147 5.66 16.56 9.84
C VAL A 147 5.22 15.54 10.89
N THR A 148 4.77 15.99 12.05
CA THR A 148 4.29 15.10 13.12
C THR A 148 3.09 14.28 12.66
N VAL A 149 2.10 14.92 12.02
CA VAL A 149 0.93 14.22 11.48
C VAL A 149 1.33 13.21 10.42
N ILE A 150 2.21 13.57 9.49
CA ILE A 150 2.67 12.64 8.45
C ILE A 150 3.38 11.43 9.05
N ILE A 151 4.29 11.61 10.01
CA ILE A 151 5.00 10.49 10.64
C ILE A 151 4.01 9.52 11.32
N VAL A 152 3.06 10.04 12.08
CA VAL A 152 2.05 9.21 12.75
C VAL A 152 1.20 8.47 11.72
N LEU A 153 0.72 9.14 10.69
CA LEU A 153 -0.10 8.53 9.66
C LEU A 153 0.68 7.56 8.76
N LEU A 154 1.98 7.79 8.57
CA LEU A 154 2.86 6.84 7.89
C LEU A 154 2.94 5.51 8.66
N ILE A 155 3.09 5.59 9.99
CA ILE A 155 3.09 4.39 10.85
C ILE A 155 1.72 3.70 10.80
N VAL A 156 0.62 4.46 10.87
CA VAL A 156 -0.74 3.93 10.75
C VAL A 156 -0.95 3.27 9.38
N ALA A 157 -0.44 3.85 8.30
CA ALA A 157 -0.52 3.28 6.95
C ALA A 157 0.22 1.95 6.85
N ALA A 158 1.44 1.87 7.36
CA ALA A 158 2.23 0.63 7.38
C ALA A 158 1.54 -0.46 8.22
N LEU A 159 1.05 -0.13 9.40
CA LEU A 159 0.31 -1.06 10.26
C LEU A 159 -1.01 -1.49 9.64
N SER A 160 -1.76 -0.58 9.03
CA SER A 160 -3.01 -0.92 8.36
C SER A 160 -2.78 -1.87 7.18
N ALA A 161 -1.76 -1.63 6.37
CA ALA A 161 -1.40 -2.52 5.27
C ALA A 161 -0.98 -3.91 5.80
N LEU A 162 -0.17 -3.97 6.86
CA LEU A 162 0.34 -5.21 7.42
C LEU A 162 -0.71 -6.04 8.17
N LEU A 163 -1.72 -5.41 8.77
CA LEU A 163 -2.75 -6.08 9.56
C LEU A 163 -4.05 -6.30 8.77
N LEU A 164 -4.56 -5.26 8.11
CA LEU A 164 -5.84 -5.34 7.40
C LEU A 164 -5.77 -6.18 6.14
N LEU A 165 -4.70 -6.05 5.35
CA LEU A 165 -4.62 -6.76 4.08
C LEU A 165 -4.57 -8.28 4.25
N PRO A 166 -3.71 -8.85 5.13
CA PRO A 166 -3.71 -10.29 5.39
C PRO A 166 -5.01 -10.78 6.02
N ALA A 167 -5.62 -9.98 6.90
CA ALA A 167 -6.91 -10.32 7.50
C ALA A 167 -8.01 -10.44 6.43
N ILE A 168 -8.06 -9.50 5.49
CA ILE A 168 -9.02 -9.50 4.39
C ILE A 168 -8.77 -10.69 3.45
N TYR A 169 -7.51 -10.94 3.06
CA TYR A 169 -7.18 -12.07 2.21
C TYR A 169 -7.48 -13.43 2.90
N SER A 170 -7.14 -13.56 4.17
CA SER A 170 -7.45 -14.75 4.96
C SER A 170 -8.96 -14.99 5.06
N PHE A 171 -9.74 -13.95 5.31
CA PHE A 171 -11.20 -14.04 5.33
C PHE A 171 -11.76 -14.46 3.97
N MET A 172 -11.24 -13.93 2.87
CA MET A 172 -11.71 -14.30 1.53
C MET A 172 -11.36 -15.75 1.15
N VAL A 173 -10.16 -16.21 1.52
CA VAL A 173 -9.77 -17.62 1.32
C VAL A 173 -10.68 -18.54 2.12
N THR A 174 -10.97 -18.20 3.38
CA THR A 174 -11.82 -19.01 4.26
C THR A 174 -13.29 -19.01 3.81
N SER A 175 -13.77 -17.87 3.31
CA SER A 175 -15.17 -17.71 2.88
C SER A 175 -15.46 -18.26 1.48
N ASN A 176 -14.49 -18.87 0.80
CA ASN A 176 -14.62 -19.44 -0.55
C ASN A 176 -15.19 -18.44 -1.59
N LEU A 177 -15.00 -17.15 -1.38
CA LEU A 177 -15.56 -16.06 -2.18
C LEU A 177 -14.77 -15.83 -3.48
N GLY A 178 -14.52 -16.88 -4.27
CA GLY A 178 -14.19 -16.78 -5.68
C GLY A 178 -12.82 -16.19 -6.07
N LEU A 179 -11.94 -15.83 -5.12
CA LEU A 179 -10.55 -15.47 -5.41
C LEU A 179 -9.67 -16.69 -5.69
N THR A 180 -10.08 -17.83 -5.15
CA THR A 180 -9.41 -19.12 -5.33
C THR A 180 -9.42 -19.61 -6.78
N GLY A 181 -10.40 -19.24 -7.60
CA GLY A 181 -10.45 -19.71 -8.99
C GLY A 181 -9.29 -19.22 -9.87
N GLY A 182 -8.91 -17.96 -9.75
CA GLY A 182 -7.76 -17.41 -10.47
C GLY A 182 -6.43 -17.81 -9.87
N MET A 183 -6.37 -17.91 -8.55
CA MET A 183 -5.15 -18.24 -7.82
C MET A 183 -4.82 -19.74 -7.87
N THR A 184 -5.82 -20.62 -7.75
CA THR A 184 -5.65 -22.07 -7.96
C THR A 184 -5.32 -22.43 -9.41
N ALA A 185 -5.86 -21.69 -10.38
CA ALA A 185 -5.49 -21.85 -11.79
C ALA A 185 -4.03 -21.45 -12.03
N MET A 186 -3.53 -20.37 -11.42
CA MET A 186 -2.13 -19.94 -11.51
C MET A 186 -1.17 -20.89 -10.77
N VAL A 187 -1.53 -21.34 -9.55
CA VAL A 187 -0.73 -22.32 -8.79
C VAL A 187 -0.70 -23.66 -9.51
N LYS A 188 -1.82 -24.07 -10.11
CA LYS A 188 -1.86 -25.28 -10.94
C LYS A 188 -1.03 -25.13 -12.23
N ALA A 189 -1.03 -23.95 -12.86
CA ALA A 189 -0.19 -23.66 -14.01
C ALA A 189 1.31 -23.60 -13.63
N ALA A 190 1.66 -23.02 -12.49
CA ALA A 190 3.02 -23.01 -11.96
C ALA A 190 3.47 -24.42 -11.54
N GLY A 191 2.59 -25.20 -10.89
CA GLY A 191 2.84 -26.59 -10.52
C GLY A 191 3.05 -27.51 -11.73
N LEU A 192 2.29 -27.29 -12.80
CA LEU A 192 2.49 -28.00 -14.08
C LEU A 192 3.83 -27.66 -14.74
N HIS A 193 4.30 -26.40 -14.58
CA HIS A 193 5.63 -26.00 -15.06
C HIS A 193 6.75 -26.68 -14.29
N THR A 194 6.62 -26.79 -12.96
CA THR A 194 7.61 -27.47 -12.11
C THR A 194 7.63 -28.96 -12.40
N GLN A 195 6.47 -29.62 -12.55
CA GLN A 195 6.36 -31.02 -12.88
C GLN A 195 6.91 -31.35 -14.27
N SER A 196 6.74 -30.44 -15.24
CA SER A 196 7.34 -30.59 -16.58
C SER A 196 8.86 -30.44 -16.55
N GLN A 197 9.39 -29.64 -15.64
CA GLN A 197 10.84 -29.46 -15.48
C GLN A 197 11.49 -30.65 -14.79
N ASP A 198 10.85 -31.20 -13.75
CA ASP A 198 11.30 -32.41 -13.08
C ASP A 198 11.30 -33.64 -14.03
N THR A 199 10.25 -33.81 -14.84
CA THR A 199 10.18 -34.87 -15.86
C THR A 199 11.28 -34.74 -16.92
N ASN A 200 11.64 -33.50 -17.31
CA ASN A 200 12.76 -33.28 -18.24
C ASN A 200 14.12 -33.59 -17.62
N ILE A 201 14.31 -33.34 -16.33
CA ILE A 201 15.55 -33.69 -15.62
C ILE A 201 15.68 -35.21 -15.52
N ASP A 202 14.63 -35.90 -15.14
CA ASP A 202 14.60 -37.37 -15.07
C ASP A 202 14.91 -38.06 -16.43
N VAL A 203 14.37 -37.50 -17.53
CA VAL A 203 14.66 -37.96 -18.89
C VAL A 203 16.12 -37.71 -19.28
N LEU A 204 16.69 -36.55 -18.87
CA LEU A 204 18.09 -36.25 -19.14
C LEU A 204 19.03 -37.13 -18.32
N GLU A 205 18.72 -37.38 -17.04
CA GLU A 205 19.52 -38.30 -16.19
C GLU A 205 19.47 -39.73 -16.71
N SER A 206 18.31 -40.22 -17.14
CA SER A 206 18.20 -41.54 -17.76
C SER A 206 19.03 -41.64 -19.05
N ARG A 207 19.06 -40.62 -19.91
CA ARG A 207 19.90 -40.60 -21.12
C ARG A 207 21.38 -40.58 -20.80
N ILE A 208 21.81 -39.82 -19.80
CA ILE A 208 23.22 -39.79 -19.37
C ILE A 208 23.66 -41.14 -18.81
N SER A 209 22.78 -41.82 -18.09
CA SER A 209 23.04 -43.15 -17.56
C SER A 209 23.22 -44.21 -18.68
N TYR A 210 22.41 -44.12 -19.75
CA TYR A 210 22.53 -45.03 -20.91
C TYR A 210 23.84 -44.82 -21.68
N THR A 211 24.27 -43.57 -21.92
CA THR A 211 25.53 -43.26 -22.61
C THR A 211 26.76 -43.72 -21.82
N LYS A 212 26.70 -43.71 -20.50
CA LYS A 212 27.83 -44.11 -19.63
C LYS A 212 28.03 -45.67 -19.58
N THR A 213 27.01 -46.45 -19.93
CA THR A 213 27.11 -47.92 -20.02
C THR A 213 27.62 -48.41 -21.38
N ASP A 214 27.47 -47.63 -22.45
CA ASP A 214 27.95 -48.03 -23.79
C ASP A 214 29.45 -47.75 -24.01
N ASP A 215 30.08 -46.89 -23.21
CA ASP A 215 31.53 -46.64 -23.28
C ASP A 215 32.40 -47.59 -22.43
N ALA A 216 31.82 -48.66 -21.89
CA ALA A 216 32.50 -49.59 -21.00
C ALA A 216 32.88 -50.94 -21.65
N TRP A 217 33.03 -50.98 -23.00
CA TRP A 217 33.56 -52.18 -23.76
C TRP A 217 34.73 -51.81 -24.63
#